data_761106b341dce25f356d8c5814d860d1
#
_entry.id   761106b341dce25f356d8c5814d860d1
#
_cell.length_a   1.000
_cell.length_b   1.000
_cell.length_c   1.000
_cell.angle_alpha   90.00
_cell.angle_beta   90.00
_cell.angle_gamma   90.00
#
_symmetry.space_group_name_H-M   'P 1'
#
loop_
_entity.id
_entity.type
_entity.pdbx_description
1 polymer ?
#
loop_
_entity_poly.entity_id
_entity_poly.type
_entity_poly.pdbx_seq_one_letter_code
_entity_poly.pdbx_strand_id
1 'polypeptide(L)'
;MKKYLFIVVTILLLASCSETVTLGTQYPKMYTDKPTSIVIMPPINKTNFVQAKEYFYTTLYGPLCEKGYYVFSPLMTMDLFKGESAYDSEMFINGDLKKFRSILGADACMFTTIKSWKRNNLGGVITVDVEYTLKSTRTNEILYQREGLIHLDTSVGVSGGGLFGALINMAATAISTATTDKVIAGRRCSAFVLSNLPAGVYDEEHYNKDEKSPAGKSFIKATVK
;
A
#
# COMPACT_ATOMS: atom_id res chain seq x y z
N MET A 1 15.16 54.45 -2.60
CA MET A 1 14.05 53.75 -3.25
C MET A 1 14.41 52.38 -3.78
N LYS A 2 15.50 52.17 -4.56
CA LYS A 2 15.90 50.85 -5.10
C LYS A 2 16.17 49.77 -4.05
N LYS A 3 16.71 50.13 -2.86
CA LYS A 3 16.98 49.16 -1.78
C LYS A 3 15.67 48.56 -1.14
N TYR A 4 14.64 49.39 -1.01
CA TYR A 4 13.37 48.91 -0.46
C TYR A 4 12.54 48.06 -1.46
N LEU A 5 12.69 48.34 -2.77
CA LEU A 5 12.09 47.52 -3.81
C LEU A 5 12.69 46.10 -3.78
N PHE A 6 13.99 45.96 -3.54
CA PHE A 6 14.66 44.65 -3.45
C PHE A 6 14.16 43.83 -2.25
N ILE A 7 13.96 44.48 -1.09
CA ILE A 7 13.44 43.84 0.12
C ILE A 7 11.99 43.36 -0.09
N VAL A 8 11.12 44.16 -0.73
CA VAL A 8 9.75 43.80 -1.02
C VAL A 8 9.66 42.63 -2.01
N VAL A 9 10.51 42.59 -3.03
CA VAL A 9 10.58 41.46 -3.98
C VAL A 9 11.07 40.18 -3.29
N THR A 10 12.04 40.28 -2.37
CA THR A 10 12.57 39.13 -1.62
C THR A 10 11.51 38.56 -0.67
N ILE A 11 10.69 39.40 -0.04
CA ILE A 11 9.60 38.96 0.84
C ILE A 11 8.47 38.28 0.03
N LEU A 12 8.17 38.78 -1.16
CA LEU A 12 7.18 38.16 -2.08
C LEU A 12 7.61 36.77 -2.59
N LEU A 13 8.92 36.52 -2.72
CA LEU A 13 9.45 35.23 -3.15
C LEU A 13 9.44 34.18 -2.02
N LEU A 14 9.33 34.57 -0.76
CA LEU A 14 9.23 33.69 0.41
C LEU A 14 7.81 33.21 0.70
N ALA A 15 6.80 33.76 0.05
CA ALA A 15 5.38 33.39 0.22
C ALA A 15 4.98 32.20 -0.69
N SER A 16 5.92 31.36 -1.12
CA SER A 16 5.62 30.08 -1.77
C SER A 16 5.12 29.08 -0.71
N CYS A 17 3.90 29.27 -0.26
CA CYS A 17 3.19 28.29 0.54
C CYS A 17 2.88 27.10 -0.38
N SER A 18 3.61 26.01 -0.31
CA SER A 18 3.20 24.77 -0.95
C SER A 18 1.93 24.29 -0.23
N GLU A 19 0.78 24.38 -0.86
CA GLU A 19 -0.45 23.78 -0.34
C GLU A 19 -0.21 22.29 -0.12
N THR A 20 -0.26 21.88 1.14
CA THR A 20 -0.16 20.47 1.50
C THR A 20 -1.48 19.81 1.12
N VAL A 21 -1.46 18.90 0.14
CA VAL A 21 -2.65 18.14 -0.24
C VAL A 21 -3.13 17.32 0.96
N THR A 22 -4.40 17.47 1.35
CA THR A 22 -5.00 16.74 2.46
C THR A 22 -5.65 15.45 2.01
N LEU A 23 -5.92 14.54 2.96
CA LEU A 23 -6.64 13.28 2.68
C LEU A 23 -8.01 13.54 2.06
N GLY A 24 -8.76 14.54 2.57
CA GLY A 24 -10.06 14.91 2.02
C GLY A 24 -9.99 15.43 0.58
N THR A 25 -8.93 16.18 0.25
CA THR A 25 -8.74 16.68 -1.12
C THR A 25 -8.29 15.57 -2.07
N GLN A 26 -7.44 14.66 -1.61
CA GLN A 26 -6.91 13.58 -2.45
C GLN A 26 -7.90 12.42 -2.61
N TYR A 27 -8.66 12.10 -1.56
CA TYR A 27 -9.59 10.97 -1.52
C TYR A 27 -11.02 11.40 -1.11
N PRO A 28 -11.64 12.39 -1.78
CA PRO A 28 -12.93 12.96 -1.34
C PRO A 28 -14.04 11.90 -1.28
N LYS A 29 -13.97 10.88 -2.15
CA LYS A 29 -14.95 9.79 -2.19
C LYS A 29 -14.89 8.87 -0.99
N MET A 30 -13.76 8.78 -0.28
CA MET A 30 -13.68 8.06 0.99
C MET A 30 -14.60 8.69 2.05
N TYR A 31 -14.63 10.02 2.10
CA TYR A 31 -15.41 10.78 3.08
C TYR A 31 -16.90 10.92 2.71
N THR A 32 -17.25 10.75 1.44
CA THR A 32 -18.65 10.75 0.98
C THR A 32 -19.26 9.36 0.99
N ASP A 33 -18.53 8.32 0.55
CA ASP A 33 -19.02 6.94 0.47
C ASP A 33 -18.96 6.22 1.82
N LYS A 34 -17.96 6.56 2.66
CA LYS A 34 -17.75 6.07 4.04
C LYS A 34 -17.85 4.54 4.15
N PRO A 35 -17.02 3.79 3.41
CA PRO A 35 -17.07 2.34 3.45
C PRO A 35 -16.72 1.83 4.85
N THR A 36 -17.53 0.93 5.39
CA THR A 36 -17.32 0.30 6.69
C THR A 36 -16.65 -1.06 6.54
N SER A 37 -17.04 -1.80 5.50
CA SER A 37 -16.62 -3.17 5.26
C SER A 37 -15.84 -3.31 3.95
N ILE A 38 -14.74 -4.07 4.01
CA ILE A 38 -13.85 -4.30 2.87
C ILE A 38 -13.69 -5.80 2.63
N VAL A 39 -13.93 -6.24 1.40
CA VAL A 39 -13.51 -7.54 0.91
C VAL A 39 -12.17 -7.41 0.17
N ILE A 40 -11.19 -8.23 0.54
CA ILE A 40 -9.91 -8.31 -0.15
C ILE A 40 -10.08 -9.22 -1.36
N MET A 41 -9.81 -8.67 -2.55
CA MET A 41 -9.82 -9.44 -3.79
C MET A 41 -8.50 -10.18 -3.98
N PRO A 42 -8.50 -11.37 -4.62
CA PRO A 42 -7.27 -12.05 -4.96
C PRO A 42 -6.32 -11.13 -5.75
N PRO A 43 -5.01 -11.04 -5.38
CA PRO A 43 -4.11 -10.12 -6.05
C PRO A 43 -3.92 -10.40 -7.53
N ILE A 44 -3.85 -9.34 -8.33
CA ILE A 44 -3.49 -9.35 -9.73
C ILE A 44 -1.97 -9.42 -9.82
N ASN A 45 -1.41 -10.54 -10.27
CA ASN A 45 0.03 -10.76 -10.30
C ASN A 45 0.59 -10.61 -11.72
N LYS A 46 1.29 -9.50 -11.97
CA LYS A 46 1.96 -9.22 -13.25
C LYS A 46 3.44 -9.66 -13.25
N THR A 47 3.84 -10.45 -12.27
CA THR A 47 5.23 -10.92 -12.14
C THR A 47 5.35 -12.40 -12.52
N ASN A 48 6.60 -12.83 -12.79
CA ASN A 48 6.89 -14.26 -13.00
C ASN A 48 6.94 -15.05 -11.66
N PHE A 49 6.79 -14.38 -10.52
CA PHE A 49 6.79 -15.01 -9.21
C PHE A 49 5.36 -15.41 -8.82
N VAL A 50 4.96 -16.62 -9.18
CA VAL A 50 3.58 -17.12 -9.02
C VAL A 50 3.05 -16.99 -7.60
N GLN A 51 3.89 -17.30 -6.61
CA GLN A 51 3.52 -17.30 -5.19
C GLN A 51 3.27 -15.89 -4.62
N ALA A 52 3.64 -14.80 -5.34
CA ALA A 52 3.39 -13.44 -4.88
C ALA A 52 1.90 -13.18 -4.62
N LYS A 53 1.01 -13.77 -5.41
CA LYS A 53 -0.45 -13.66 -5.25
C LYS A 53 -0.90 -14.08 -3.85
N GLU A 54 -0.45 -15.23 -3.38
CA GLU A 54 -0.82 -15.77 -2.07
C GLU A 54 -0.26 -14.94 -0.91
N TYR A 55 1.01 -14.52 -1.02
CA TYR A 55 1.64 -13.71 0.02
C TYR A 55 0.96 -12.35 0.22
N PHE A 56 0.62 -11.67 -0.86
CA PHE A 56 -0.07 -10.37 -0.76
C PHE A 56 -1.52 -10.50 -0.33
N TYR A 57 -2.21 -11.59 -0.66
CA TYR A 57 -3.60 -11.78 -0.27
C TYR A 57 -3.79 -11.78 1.24
N THR A 58 -2.93 -12.49 1.96
CA THR A 58 -3.05 -12.62 3.42
C THR A 58 -2.47 -11.44 4.20
N THR A 59 -1.56 -10.66 3.59
CA THR A 59 -0.85 -9.58 4.28
C THR A 59 -1.65 -8.29 4.43
N LEU A 60 -2.74 -8.14 3.70
CA LEU A 60 -3.60 -6.95 3.73
C LEU A 60 -4.54 -6.90 4.92
N TYR A 61 -4.92 -8.05 5.46
CA TYR A 61 -5.92 -8.13 6.52
C TYR A 61 -5.56 -7.26 7.73
N GLY A 62 -4.36 -7.45 8.29
CA GLY A 62 -3.90 -6.70 9.45
C GLY A 62 -3.90 -5.17 9.24
N PRO A 63 -3.18 -4.66 8.22
CA PRO A 63 -3.14 -3.22 7.94
C PRO A 63 -4.50 -2.56 7.74
N LEU A 64 -5.46 -3.25 7.11
CA LEU A 64 -6.82 -2.72 6.93
C LEU A 64 -7.62 -2.72 8.23
N CYS A 65 -7.49 -3.77 9.07
CA CYS A 65 -8.10 -3.80 10.40
C CYS A 65 -7.52 -2.72 11.30
N GLU A 66 -6.19 -2.51 11.28
CA GLU A 66 -5.50 -1.44 12.04
C GLU A 66 -5.94 -0.03 11.60
N LYS A 67 -6.41 0.11 10.36
CA LYS A 67 -7.03 1.35 9.86
C LYS A 67 -8.51 1.51 10.23
N GLY A 68 -9.07 0.60 11.03
CA GLY A 68 -10.44 0.69 11.52
C GLY A 68 -11.51 0.23 10.54
N TYR A 69 -11.21 -0.70 9.64
CA TYR A 69 -12.21 -1.31 8.76
C TYR A 69 -12.63 -2.70 9.25
N TYR A 70 -13.90 -3.05 9.02
CA TYR A 70 -14.31 -4.44 9.05
C TYR A 70 -13.80 -5.14 7.78
N VAL A 71 -12.94 -6.14 7.94
CA VAL A 71 -12.35 -6.86 6.81
C VAL A 71 -12.87 -8.30 6.81
N PHE A 72 -13.45 -8.71 5.68
CA PHE A 72 -13.87 -10.11 5.51
C PHE A 72 -12.66 -11.04 5.58
N SER A 73 -12.84 -12.19 6.25
CA SER A 73 -11.76 -13.17 6.38
C SER A 73 -11.22 -13.60 5.01
N PRO A 74 -9.92 -13.39 4.73
CA PRO A 74 -9.33 -13.80 3.45
C PRO A 74 -9.48 -15.29 3.15
N LEU A 75 -9.46 -16.14 4.18
CA LEU A 75 -9.62 -17.57 4.02
C LEU A 75 -11.02 -17.92 3.50
N MET A 76 -12.06 -17.38 4.16
CA MET A 76 -13.45 -17.65 3.77
C MET A 76 -13.79 -17.07 2.40
N THR A 77 -13.32 -15.84 2.11
CA THR A 77 -13.59 -15.21 0.81
C THR A 77 -12.83 -15.91 -0.32
N MET A 78 -11.63 -16.44 -0.05
CA MET A 78 -10.88 -17.24 -1.04
C MET A 78 -11.63 -18.50 -1.44
N ASP A 79 -12.20 -19.23 -0.47
CA ASP A 79 -12.95 -20.44 -0.75
C ASP A 79 -14.22 -20.13 -1.55
N LEU A 80 -14.92 -19.05 -1.21
CA LEU A 80 -16.07 -18.55 -1.97
C LEU A 80 -15.67 -18.18 -3.40
N PHE A 81 -14.60 -17.42 -3.59
CA PHE A 81 -14.15 -17.00 -4.92
C PHE A 81 -13.74 -18.20 -5.81
N LYS A 82 -13.08 -19.21 -5.22
CA LYS A 82 -12.75 -20.45 -5.94
C LYS A 82 -14.02 -21.21 -6.36
N GLY A 83 -14.99 -21.30 -5.47
CA GLY A 83 -16.27 -21.96 -5.75
C GLY A 83 -17.08 -21.30 -6.86
N GLU A 84 -17.06 -19.97 -6.91
CA GLU A 84 -17.82 -19.15 -7.88
C GLU A 84 -17.02 -18.78 -9.14
N SER A 85 -15.86 -19.38 -9.36
CA SER A 85 -14.94 -19.02 -10.48
C SER A 85 -14.55 -17.52 -10.49
N ALA A 86 -14.60 -16.88 -9.34
CA ALA A 86 -14.31 -15.44 -9.15
C ALA A 86 -12.87 -15.18 -8.67
N TYR A 87 -11.96 -16.13 -8.88
CA TYR A 87 -10.58 -16.04 -8.42
C TYR A 87 -9.72 -15.05 -9.23
N ASP A 88 -10.15 -14.72 -10.45
CA ASP A 88 -9.45 -13.78 -11.32
C ASP A 88 -9.99 -12.36 -11.16
N SER A 89 -9.32 -11.60 -10.29
CA SER A 89 -9.70 -10.22 -9.96
C SER A 89 -9.60 -9.26 -11.14
N GLU A 90 -8.85 -9.62 -12.19
CA GLU A 90 -8.76 -8.89 -13.45
C GLU A 90 -10.12 -8.66 -14.10
N MET A 91 -11.04 -9.61 -13.94
CA MET A 91 -12.40 -9.51 -14.46
C MET A 91 -13.24 -8.47 -13.71
N PHE A 92 -12.92 -8.21 -12.45
CA PHE A 92 -13.73 -7.39 -11.55
C PHE A 92 -13.19 -5.96 -11.39
N ILE A 93 -11.88 -5.74 -11.56
CA ILE A 93 -11.30 -4.41 -11.33
C ILE A 93 -11.92 -3.33 -12.22
N ASN A 94 -12.36 -3.70 -13.43
CA ASN A 94 -13.08 -2.83 -14.38
C ASN A 94 -14.57 -3.21 -14.53
N GLY A 95 -15.03 -4.20 -13.78
CA GLY A 95 -16.38 -4.74 -13.84
C GLY A 95 -17.35 -4.13 -12.83
N ASP A 96 -18.57 -4.68 -12.79
CA ASP A 96 -19.59 -4.32 -11.81
C ASP A 96 -19.38 -5.07 -10.49
N LEU A 97 -19.22 -4.30 -9.41
CA LEU A 97 -18.97 -4.82 -8.06
C LEU A 97 -20.22 -4.96 -7.20
N LYS A 98 -21.42 -4.63 -7.74
CA LYS A 98 -22.67 -4.68 -6.98
C LYS A 98 -22.99 -6.07 -6.42
N LYS A 99 -22.52 -7.14 -7.09
CA LYS A 99 -22.70 -8.51 -6.59
C LYS A 99 -22.01 -8.74 -5.25
N PHE A 100 -20.84 -8.14 -5.01
CA PHE A 100 -20.15 -8.26 -3.72
C PHE A 100 -20.93 -7.59 -2.59
N ARG A 101 -21.65 -6.51 -2.89
CA ARG A 101 -22.57 -5.88 -1.94
C ARG A 101 -23.80 -6.75 -1.67
N SER A 102 -24.46 -7.27 -2.71
CA SER A 102 -25.69 -8.03 -2.54
C SER A 102 -25.49 -9.40 -1.88
N ILE A 103 -24.33 -10.04 -2.10
CA ILE A 103 -24.05 -11.39 -1.58
C ILE A 103 -23.35 -11.33 -0.23
N LEU A 104 -22.34 -10.47 -0.08
CA LEU A 104 -21.50 -10.39 1.11
C LEU A 104 -21.86 -9.22 2.03
N GLY A 105 -22.59 -8.22 1.56
CA GLY A 105 -22.79 -6.97 2.29
C GLY A 105 -21.53 -6.07 2.31
N ALA A 106 -20.55 -6.33 1.43
CA ALA A 106 -19.32 -5.56 1.38
C ALA A 106 -19.57 -4.16 0.81
N ASP A 107 -19.03 -3.12 1.45
CA ASP A 107 -19.11 -1.73 0.99
C ASP A 107 -18.05 -1.41 -0.07
N ALA A 108 -16.88 -2.05 0.02
CA ALA A 108 -15.79 -1.83 -0.91
C ALA A 108 -15.00 -3.11 -1.18
N CYS A 109 -14.36 -3.15 -2.36
CA CYS A 109 -13.41 -4.18 -2.78
C CYS A 109 -12.00 -3.59 -2.85
N MET A 110 -11.04 -4.21 -2.15
CA MET A 110 -9.62 -3.87 -2.21
C MET A 110 -8.92 -4.74 -3.25
N PHE A 111 -8.45 -4.12 -4.31
CA PHE A 111 -7.62 -4.75 -5.34
C PHE A 111 -6.15 -4.48 -5.08
N THR A 112 -5.33 -5.50 -5.27
CA THR A 112 -3.87 -5.40 -5.22
C THR A 112 -3.30 -5.78 -6.56
N THR A 113 -2.51 -4.90 -7.19
CA THR A 113 -1.77 -5.22 -8.41
C THR A 113 -0.28 -5.28 -8.10
N ILE A 114 0.32 -6.46 -8.22
CA ILE A 114 1.76 -6.67 -8.03
C ILE A 114 2.42 -6.48 -9.38
N LYS A 115 3.10 -5.34 -9.56
CA LYS A 115 3.74 -4.94 -10.83
C LYS A 115 5.12 -5.54 -10.99
N SER A 116 5.92 -5.60 -9.91
CA SER A 116 7.20 -6.28 -9.90
C SER A 116 7.55 -6.85 -8.53
N TRP A 117 8.32 -7.94 -8.54
CA TRP A 117 8.96 -8.53 -7.38
C TRP A 117 10.37 -8.96 -7.75
N LYS A 118 11.36 -8.25 -7.29
CA LYS A 118 12.76 -8.50 -7.59
C LYS A 118 13.56 -8.72 -6.31
N ARG A 119 14.44 -9.72 -6.33
CA ARG A 119 15.36 -10.02 -5.23
C ARG A 119 16.80 -9.83 -5.69
N ASN A 120 17.55 -9.06 -4.96
CA ASN A 120 19.00 -8.95 -5.09
C ASN A 120 19.66 -9.50 -3.82
N ASN A 121 20.05 -10.77 -3.88
CA ASN A 121 20.64 -11.45 -2.72
C ASN A 121 21.99 -10.85 -2.31
N LEU A 122 22.82 -10.45 -3.29
CA LEU A 122 24.14 -9.87 -3.02
C LEU A 122 24.04 -8.45 -2.44
N GLY A 123 23.05 -7.69 -2.90
CA GLY A 123 22.80 -6.33 -2.39
C GLY A 123 21.90 -6.28 -1.16
N GLY A 124 21.39 -7.42 -0.70
CA GLY A 124 20.51 -7.46 0.47
C GLY A 124 19.19 -6.69 0.30
N VAL A 125 18.61 -6.67 -0.91
CA VAL A 125 17.43 -5.87 -1.19
C VAL A 125 16.36 -6.71 -1.88
N ILE A 126 15.12 -6.65 -1.38
CA ILE A 126 13.92 -7.09 -2.07
C ILE A 126 13.17 -5.86 -2.54
N THR A 127 12.94 -5.72 -3.84
CA THR A 127 12.20 -4.61 -4.42
C THR A 127 10.82 -5.08 -4.86
N VAL A 128 9.80 -4.43 -4.34
CA VAL A 128 8.39 -4.72 -4.66
C VAL A 128 7.74 -3.46 -5.20
N ASP A 129 7.08 -3.58 -6.35
CA ASP A 129 6.22 -2.56 -6.92
C ASP A 129 4.78 -3.06 -6.85
N VAL A 130 3.96 -2.35 -6.08
CA VAL A 130 2.59 -2.75 -5.78
C VAL A 130 1.65 -1.56 -5.79
N GLU A 131 0.46 -1.76 -6.35
CA GLU A 131 -0.61 -0.77 -6.36
C GLU A 131 -1.83 -1.33 -5.63
N TYR A 132 -2.42 -0.50 -4.77
CA TYR A 132 -3.69 -0.77 -4.09
C TYR A 132 -4.78 0.14 -4.63
N THR A 133 -5.91 -0.45 -4.97
CA THR A 133 -7.09 0.27 -5.46
C THR A 133 -8.33 -0.19 -4.68
N LEU A 134 -8.92 0.71 -3.88
CA LEU A 134 -10.18 0.47 -3.19
C LEU A 134 -11.32 1.03 -4.03
N LYS A 135 -12.30 0.20 -4.34
CA LYS A 135 -13.47 0.59 -5.14
C LYS A 135 -14.76 0.35 -4.38
N SER A 136 -15.69 1.29 -4.49
CA SER A 136 -17.05 1.15 -3.97
C SER A 136 -17.80 0.03 -4.67
N THR A 137 -18.47 -0.82 -3.93
CA THR A 137 -19.39 -1.83 -4.48
C THR A 137 -20.74 -1.23 -4.87
N ARG A 138 -21.03 -0.01 -4.41
CA ARG A 138 -22.27 0.71 -4.70
C ARG A 138 -22.18 1.48 -6.01
N THR A 139 -21.08 2.23 -6.22
CA THR A 139 -20.91 3.15 -7.35
C THR A 139 -19.90 2.68 -8.38
N ASN A 140 -19.11 1.65 -8.10
CA ASN A 140 -17.94 1.19 -8.86
C ASN A 140 -16.80 2.22 -8.94
N GLU A 141 -16.91 3.35 -8.24
CA GLU A 141 -15.90 4.39 -8.27
C GLU A 141 -14.68 4.01 -7.45
N ILE A 142 -13.53 4.54 -7.85
CA ILE A 142 -12.30 4.44 -7.06
C ILE A 142 -12.43 5.39 -5.87
N LEU A 143 -12.34 4.83 -4.67
CA LEU A 143 -12.36 5.56 -3.39
C LEU A 143 -10.95 5.95 -2.98
N TYR A 144 -9.99 5.02 -3.17
CA TYR A 144 -8.58 5.21 -2.82
C TYR A 144 -7.71 4.47 -3.82
N GLN A 145 -6.58 5.09 -4.18
CA GLN A 145 -5.57 4.46 -5.02
C GLN A 145 -4.19 4.97 -4.63
N ARG A 146 -3.26 4.05 -4.42
CA ARG A 146 -1.87 4.37 -4.15
C ARG A 146 -0.93 3.29 -4.65
N GLU A 147 0.20 3.72 -5.19
CA GLU A 147 1.28 2.87 -5.68
C GLU A 147 2.52 3.02 -4.82
N GLY A 148 3.26 1.94 -4.61
CA GLY A 148 4.50 1.95 -3.87
C GLY A 148 5.58 1.09 -4.49
N LEU A 149 6.75 1.71 -4.74
CA LEU A 149 7.99 1.03 -5.04
C LEU A 149 8.81 0.91 -3.76
N ILE A 150 8.73 -0.24 -3.11
CA ILE A 150 9.32 -0.47 -1.80
C ILE A 150 10.60 -1.28 -1.93
N HIS A 151 11.68 -0.75 -1.39
CA HIS A 151 12.95 -1.44 -1.22
C HIS A 151 13.04 -1.94 0.22
N LEU A 152 12.93 -3.25 0.41
CA LEU A 152 13.14 -3.89 1.71
C LEU A 152 14.62 -4.19 1.85
N ASP A 153 15.28 -3.49 2.77
CA ASP A 153 16.68 -3.71 3.09
C ASP A 153 16.79 -4.90 4.06
N THR A 154 17.30 -6.00 3.56
CA THR A 154 17.57 -7.24 4.31
C THR A 154 19.06 -7.43 4.54
N SER A 155 19.88 -6.38 4.35
CA SER A 155 21.32 -6.44 4.55
C SER A 155 21.67 -6.68 6.02
N VAL A 156 22.69 -7.51 6.24
CA VAL A 156 23.25 -7.80 7.56
C VAL A 156 24.57 -7.08 7.69
N GLY A 157 24.64 -6.13 8.65
CA GLY A 157 25.88 -5.49 9.04
C GLY A 157 26.65 -6.32 10.08
N VAL A 158 27.82 -6.85 9.71
CA VAL A 158 28.74 -7.47 10.65
C VAL A 158 29.93 -6.52 10.88
N SER A 159 30.21 -6.18 12.14
CA SER A 159 31.39 -5.38 12.50
C SER A 159 32.67 -6.19 12.25
N GLY A 160 33.33 -5.92 11.13
CA GLY A 160 34.61 -6.52 10.79
C GLY A 160 35.27 -5.70 9.66
N GLY A 161 36.48 -5.18 9.92
CA GLY A 161 37.26 -4.42 8.93
C GLY A 161 37.98 -5.34 7.95
N GLY A 162 38.19 -4.85 6.71
CA GLY A 162 39.02 -5.50 5.70
C GLY A 162 38.23 -6.42 4.74
N LEU A 163 38.97 -7.00 3.77
CA LEU A 163 38.39 -7.81 2.68
C LEU A 163 37.62 -9.05 3.20
N PHE A 164 38.09 -9.64 4.29
CA PHE A 164 37.45 -10.80 4.91
C PHE A 164 36.10 -10.44 5.55
N GLY A 165 36.00 -9.30 6.22
CA GLY A 165 34.74 -8.80 6.77
C GLY A 165 33.72 -8.49 5.68
N ALA A 166 34.17 -7.95 4.54
CA ALA A 166 33.29 -7.71 3.39
C ALA A 166 32.73 -9.00 2.80
N LEU A 167 33.54 -10.06 2.68
CA LEU A 167 33.08 -11.38 2.21
C LEU A 167 32.08 -12.03 3.14
N ILE A 168 32.32 -11.95 4.46
CA ILE A 168 31.38 -12.47 5.47
C ILE A 168 30.06 -11.72 5.41
N ASN A 169 30.10 -10.39 5.30
CA ASN A 169 28.89 -9.55 5.16
C ASN A 169 28.10 -9.91 3.92
N MET A 170 28.76 -10.09 2.78
CA MET A 170 28.10 -10.49 1.53
C MET A 170 27.43 -11.84 1.66
N ALA A 171 28.09 -12.84 2.25
CA ALA A 171 27.53 -14.16 2.46
C ALA A 171 26.34 -14.14 3.44
N ALA A 172 26.48 -13.47 4.58
CA ALA A 172 25.42 -13.32 5.58
C ALA A 172 24.21 -12.56 5.00
N THR A 173 24.45 -11.49 4.23
CA THR A 173 23.39 -10.73 3.55
C THR A 173 22.68 -11.58 2.51
N ALA A 174 23.40 -12.37 1.71
CA ALA A 174 22.81 -13.24 0.71
C ALA A 174 21.89 -14.29 1.36
N ILE A 175 22.31 -14.91 2.48
CA ILE A 175 21.50 -15.85 3.25
C ILE A 175 20.28 -15.16 3.84
N SER A 176 20.45 -14.01 4.51
CA SER A 176 19.34 -13.24 5.07
C SER A 176 18.31 -12.86 4.04
N THR A 177 18.74 -12.32 2.88
CA THR A 177 17.84 -11.97 1.78
C THR A 177 17.13 -13.18 1.20
N ALA A 178 17.84 -14.31 1.07
CA ALA A 178 17.27 -15.56 0.55
C ALA A 178 16.23 -16.17 1.49
N THR A 179 16.43 -16.03 2.81
CA THR A 179 15.58 -16.62 3.86
C THR A 179 14.49 -15.66 4.37
N THR A 180 14.54 -14.37 3.99
CA THR A 180 13.52 -13.41 4.41
C THR A 180 12.14 -13.93 4.01
N ASP A 181 11.27 -14.04 5.01
CA ASP A 181 9.90 -14.48 4.81
C ASP A 181 9.15 -13.47 3.90
N LYS A 182 8.65 -13.98 2.80
CA LYS A 182 7.94 -13.20 1.79
C LYS A 182 6.63 -12.64 2.32
N VAL A 183 6.01 -13.30 3.30
CA VAL A 183 4.82 -12.80 4.01
C VAL A 183 5.19 -11.55 4.82
N ILE A 184 6.34 -11.56 5.52
CA ILE A 184 6.83 -10.38 6.24
C ILE A 184 7.07 -9.23 5.26
N ALA A 185 7.72 -9.52 4.13
CA ALA A 185 7.95 -8.53 3.08
C ALA A 185 6.63 -7.93 2.54
N GLY A 186 5.65 -8.78 2.22
CA GLY A 186 4.32 -8.36 1.79
C GLY A 186 3.61 -7.49 2.84
N ARG A 187 3.66 -7.89 4.12
CA ARG A 187 3.05 -7.13 5.23
C ARG A 187 3.67 -5.74 5.39
N ARG A 188 5.00 -5.63 5.36
CA ARG A 188 5.70 -4.34 5.44
C ARG A 188 5.34 -3.44 4.26
N CYS A 189 5.32 -3.99 3.04
CA CYS A 189 4.89 -3.24 1.86
C CYS A 189 3.46 -2.74 2.01
N SER A 190 2.52 -3.61 2.42
CA SER A 190 1.11 -3.27 2.60
C SER A 190 0.92 -2.18 3.65
N ALA A 191 1.52 -2.33 4.84
CA ALA A 191 1.43 -1.35 5.92
C ALA A 191 1.99 0.02 5.50
N PHE A 192 3.11 0.03 4.78
CA PHE A 192 3.75 1.27 4.35
C PHE A 192 2.96 1.99 3.25
N VAL A 193 2.52 1.26 2.22
CA VAL A 193 1.76 1.86 1.11
C VAL A 193 0.38 2.31 1.57
N LEU A 194 -0.28 1.57 2.47
CA LEU A 194 -1.59 1.93 3.01
C LEU A 194 -1.52 2.91 4.20
N SER A 195 -0.33 3.41 4.55
CA SER A 195 -0.15 4.31 5.71
C SER A 195 -1.05 5.55 5.68
N ASN A 196 -1.37 6.07 4.50
CA ASN A 196 -2.25 7.24 4.31
C ASN A 196 -3.68 6.86 3.88
N LEU A 197 -4.08 5.59 4.01
CA LEU A 197 -5.50 5.23 3.83
C LEU A 197 -6.32 5.95 4.92
N PRO A 198 -7.38 6.70 4.56
CA PRO A 198 -8.27 7.32 5.54
C PRO A 198 -8.79 6.31 6.56
N ALA A 199 -9.05 6.79 7.77
CA ALA A 199 -9.50 5.95 8.87
C ALA A 199 -10.92 5.40 8.64
N GLY A 200 -11.12 4.13 8.97
CA GLY A 200 -12.42 3.47 8.98
C GLY A 200 -13.19 3.70 10.28
N VAL A 201 -14.46 3.30 10.31
CA VAL A 201 -15.40 3.59 11.38
C VAL A 201 -14.99 3.05 12.76
N TYR A 202 -14.16 2.01 12.80
CA TYR A 202 -13.67 1.40 14.05
C TYR A 202 -12.40 2.04 14.59
N ASP A 203 -11.82 3.02 13.90
CA ASP A 203 -10.79 3.91 14.42
C ASP A 203 -11.45 5.19 14.96
N GLU A 204 -12.00 5.13 16.16
CA GLU A 204 -12.75 6.23 16.79
C GLU A 204 -11.92 7.52 16.98
N GLU A 205 -10.60 7.38 17.07
CA GLU A 205 -9.71 8.53 17.25
C GLU A 205 -9.58 9.35 15.96
N HIS A 206 -9.47 8.70 14.80
CA HIS A 206 -9.16 9.35 13.53
C HIS A 206 -10.34 9.40 12.54
N TYR A 207 -11.35 8.56 12.70
CA TYR A 207 -12.50 8.49 11.77
C TYR A 207 -13.16 9.85 11.57
N ASN A 208 -13.31 10.30 10.33
CA ASN A 208 -13.80 11.61 9.89
C ASN A 208 -13.02 12.83 10.46
N LYS A 209 -11.94 12.63 11.21
CA LYS A 209 -11.12 13.71 11.76
C LYS A 209 -9.80 13.89 10.99
N ASP A 210 -9.40 12.87 10.25
CA ASP A 210 -8.17 12.84 9.47
C ASP A 210 -8.29 13.53 8.09
N GLU A 211 -9.46 14.03 7.72
CA GLU A 211 -9.73 14.69 6.42
C GLU A 211 -8.74 15.82 6.12
N LYS A 212 -8.32 16.57 7.16
CA LYS A 212 -7.35 17.67 7.05
C LYS A 212 -5.89 17.22 7.17
N SER A 213 -5.64 15.94 7.45
CA SER A 213 -4.30 15.40 7.56
C SER A 213 -3.60 15.36 6.20
N PRO A 214 -2.26 15.51 6.18
CA PRO A 214 -1.50 15.43 4.93
C PRO A 214 -1.67 14.07 4.25
N ALA A 215 -2.05 14.09 2.98
CA ALA A 215 -2.28 12.87 2.21
C ALA A 215 -0.98 12.18 1.76
N GLY A 216 0.10 12.94 1.63
CA GLY A 216 1.33 12.46 1.02
C GLY A 216 1.17 12.26 -0.51
N LYS A 217 2.10 11.51 -1.09
CA LYS A 217 2.11 11.27 -2.55
C LYS A 217 1.28 10.04 -2.90
N SER A 218 0.63 10.08 -4.07
CA SER A 218 -0.07 8.93 -4.66
C SER A 218 0.90 7.81 -5.10
N PHE A 219 2.12 8.18 -5.50
CA PHE A 219 3.23 7.26 -5.72
C PHE A 219 4.29 7.47 -4.64
N ILE A 220 4.69 6.38 -4.01
CA ILE A 220 5.67 6.40 -2.91
C ILE A 220 6.86 5.51 -3.26
N LYS A 221 8.06 6.03 -3.04
CA LYS A 221 9.30 5.25 -3.12
C LYS A 221 10.00 5.32 -1.78
N ALA A 222 10.22 4.17 -1.17
CA ALA A 222 10.82 4.11 0.15
C ALA A 222 11.72 2.89 0.33
N THR A 223 12.68 3.03 1.24
CA THR A 223 13.48 1.91 1.75
C THR A 223 13.02 1.62 3.17
N VAL A 224 12.65 0.38 3.42
CA VAL A 224 12.15 -0.11 4.71
C VAL A 224 13.11 -1.18 5.22
N LYS A 225 13.48 -1.11 6.49
CA LYS A 225 14.31 -2.12 7.18
C LYS A 225 13.45 -3.10 7.96
#